data_958d165c6b9f671e46de7542ad817978
#
_entry.id   958d165c6b9f671e46de7542ad817978
#
_cell.length_a   1.000
_cell.length_b   1.000
_cell.length_c   1.000
_cell.angle_alpha   90.00
_cell.angle_beta   90.00
_cell.angle_gamma   90.00
#
_symmetry.space_group_name_H-M   'P 1'
#
loop_
_entity.id
_entity.type
_entity.pdbx_description
1 polymer ?
#
loop_
_entity_poly.entity_id
_entity_poly.type
_entity_poly.pdbx_seq_one_letter_code
_entity_poly.pdbx_strand_id
1 'polypeptide(L)'
;MHDTATFGLTIVEHLQDNIGAGVKIAERIGFLRRTNFGTTFEVINKPDPNNLAYTSVALPLHTDLPNQEVPPGYQFLHCLANEATGGASLFADGFAMADDLRAEDPEAFYLLCKVSIPFRFHDEDADIQVHKPVITLGDAGEVIEIRYNAHLAGIFDMNYEIMPSYYNAYRAYMAKTRDPRYGLTLKLKAGEMVVFDNRRILHGRNSFDPSTGFRHLHGCYVDRGEFTSRLRLLARTVNIKS
;
A
#
# COMPACT_ATOMS: atom_id res chain seq x y z
N MET A 1 4.01 -16.15 4.30
CA MET A 1 2.61 -16.06 3.82
C MET A 1 1.59 -16.08 4.95
N HIS A 2 1.66 -17.01 5.91
CA HIS A 2 0.76 -17.03 7.07
C HIS A 2 0.82 -15.70 7.83
N ASP A 3 2.02 -15.26 8.21
CA ASP A 3 2.22 -14.01 8.95
C ASP A 3 1.74 -12.78 8.15
N THR A 4 1.99 -12.76 6.83
CA THR A 4 1.48 -11.69 5.96
C THR A 4 -0.06 -11.66 5.95
N ALA A 5 -0.71 -12.83 5.91
CA ALA A 5 -2.17 -12.90 5.97
C ALA A 5 -2.72 -12.46 7.34
N THR A 6 -2.03 -12.79 8.41
CA THR A 6 -2.45 -12.48 9.80
C THR A 6 -2.19 -11.01 10.16
N PHE A 7 -0.96 -10.57 9.95
CA PHE A 7 -0.49 -9.25 10.40
C PHE A 7 -0.50 -8.17 9.32
N GLY A 8 -0.79 -8.56 8.06
CA GLY A 8 -0.78 -7.65 6.92
C GLY A 8 0.60 -7.36 6.34
N LEU A 9 1.70 -7.65 7.06
CA LEU A 9 3.07 -7.35 6.67
C LEU A 9 4.04 -8.43 7.17
N THR A 10 5.10 -8.69 6.40
CA THR A 10 6.22 -9.60 6.75
C THR A 10 7.50 -9.10 6.10
N ILE A 11 8.64 -9.33 6.76
CA ILE A 11 9.98 -9.13 6.20
C ILE A 11 10.53 -10.49 5.77
N VAL A 12 11.11 -10.53 4.56
CA VAL A 12 11.88 -11.67 4.04
C VAL A 12 13.33 -11.22 3.97
N GLU A 13 14.22 -11.96 4.62
CA GLU A 13 15.64 -11.64 4.74
C GLU A 13 16.51 -12.57 3.90
N HIS A 14 17.77 -12.22 3.75
CA HIS A 14 18.80 -13.02 3.08
C HIS A 14 18.53 -13.29 1.60
N LEU A 15 17.84 -12.37 0.92
CA LEU A 15 17.74 -12.41 -0.53
C LEU A 15 19.06 -11.91 -1.15
N GLN A 16 19.34 -12.41 -2.35
CA GLN A 16 20.41 -11.83 -3.17
C GLN A 16 20.03 -10.41 -3.56
N ASP A 17 20.96 -9.47 -3.52
CA ASP A 17 20.77 -8.06 -3.86
C ASP A 17 20.77 -7.80 -5.38
N ASN A 18 20.00 -8.59 -6.11
CA ASN A 18 19.77 -8.44 -7.54
C ASN A 18 18.28 -8.32 -7.87
N ILE A 19 17.96 -7.64 -8.96
CA ILE A 19 16.60 -7.30 -9.40
C ILE A 19 15.67 -8.53 -9.48
N GLY A 20 16.18 -9.71 -9.83
CA GLY A 20 15.34 -10.90 -10.00
C GLY A 20 14.98 -11.64 -8.72
N ALA A 21 15.69 -11.42 -7.61
CA ALA A 21 15.53 -12.26 -6.41
C ALA A 21 14.15 -12.10 -5.76
N GLY A 22 13.69 -10.87 -5.54
CA GLY A 22 12.36 -10.59 -4.98
C GLY A 22 11.23 -11.04 -5.91
N VAL A 23 11.38 -10.84 -7.20
CA VAL A 23 10.43 -11.27 -8.24
C VAL A 23 10.22 -12.78 -8.20
N LYS A 24 11.30 -13.57 -8.12
CA LYS A 24 11.22 -15.05 -8.03
C LYS A 24 10.43 -15.51 -6.79
N ILE A 25 10.49 -14.78 -5.68
CA ILE A 25 9.68 -15.10 -4.51
C ILE A 25 8.19 -14.82 -4.80
N ALA A 26 7.87 -13.67 -5.40
CA ALA A 26 6.50 -13.32 -5.75
C ALA A 26 5.89 -14.32 -6.75
N GLU A 27 6.63 -14.73 -7.78
CA GLU A 27 6.21 -15.73 -8.79
C GLU A 27 5.95 -17.12 -8.21
N ARG A 28 6.58 -17.49 -7.10
CA ARG A 28 6.25 -18.74 -6.37
C ARG A 28 4.90 -18.68 -5.68
N ILE A 29 4.38 -17.48 -5.46
CA ILE A 29 3.08 -17.26 -4.81
C ILE A 29 1.97 -17.21 -5.86
N GLY A 30 2.13 -16.42 -6.91
CA GLY A 30 1.14 -16.27 -7.96
C GLY A 30 1.67 -15.48 -9.15
N PHE A 31 0.80 -15.23 -10.12
CA PHE A 31 1.14 -14.40 -11.27
C PHE A 31 1.37 -12.96 -10.85
N LEU A 32 2.41 -12.34 -11.42
CA LEU A 32 2.66 -10.92 -11.20
C LEU A 32 1.57 -10.10 -11.89
N ARG A 33 1.06 -9.11 -11.17
CA ARG A 33 0.08 -8.18 -11.72
C ARG A 33 0.79 -7.10 -12.54
N ARG A 34 0.39 -6.96 -13.80
CA ARG A 34 0.79 -5.85 -14.64
C ARG A 34 -0.06 -4.62 -14.35
N THR A 35 0.58 -3.45 -14.23
CA THR A 35 -0.05 -2.14 -14.07
C THR A 35 0.42 -1.18 -15.16
N ASN A 36 -0.05 0.08 -15.14
CA ASN A 36 0.50 1.15 -15.99
C ASN A 36 1.99 1.45 -15.74
N PHE A 37 2.55 1.00 -14.61
CA PHE A 37 3.98 1.09 -14.30
C PHE A 37 4.78 -0.16 -14.72
N GLY A 38 4.16 -1.12 -15.39
CA GLY A 38 4.75 -2.39 -15.79
C GLY A 38 4.37 -3.56 -14.90
N THR A 39 5.06 -4.69 -15.09
CA THR A 39 4.93 -5.89 -14.26
C THR A 39 5.79 -5.78 -12.99
N THR A 40 6.92 -5.09 -13.12
CA THR A 40 7.81 -4.71 -12.02
C THR A 40 8.10 -3.22 -12.12
N PHE A 41 8.55 -2.60 -11.04
CA PHE A 41 8.91 -1.18 -10.99
C PHE A 41 10.09 -0.96 -10.06
N GLU A 42 10.83 0.10 -10.32
CA GLU A 42 11.98 0.51 -9.50
C GLU A 42 11.64 1.79 -8.73
N VAL A 43 11.97 1.81 -7.46
CA VAL A 43 11.84 3.01 -6.60
C VAL A 43 13.22 3.58 -6.39
N ILE A 44 13.60 4.48 -7.28
CA ILE A 44 14.86 5.23 -7.29
C ILE A 44 14.58 6.72 -7.46
N ASN A 45 15.51 7.55 -7.01
CA ASN A 45 15.44 8.99 -7.30
C ASN A 45 15.72 9.24 -8.78
N LYS A 46 14.77 9.87 -9.49
CA LYS A 46 14.88 10.18 -10.94
C LYS A 46 15.03 11.69 -11.15
N PRO A 47 15.78 12.14 -12.18
CA PRO A 47 15.92 13.56 -12.49
C PRO A 47 14.61 14.24 -12.88
N ASP A 48 13.72 13.52 -13.58
CA ASP A 48 12.41 14.00 -14.05
C ASP A 48 11.31 13.04 -13.59
N PRO A 49 10.83 13.17 -12.34
CA PRO A 49 9.91 12.21 -11.76
C PRO A 49 8.46 12.53 -12.14
N ASN A 50 7.74 11.56 -12.69
CA ASN A 50 6.28 11.63 -12.88
C ASN A 50 5.48 11.10 -11.67
N ASN A 51 6.16 10.68 -10.60
CA ASN A 51 5.55 10.16 -9.37
C ASN A 51 6.40 10.52 -8.16
N LEU A 52 5.75 10.80 -7.01
CA LEU A 52 6.44 11.10 -5.75
C LEU A 52 7.36 9.98 -5.27
N ALA A 53 7.06 8.71 -5.60
CA ALA A 53 7.92 7.58 -5.28
C ALA A 53 9.34 7.70 -5.88
N TYR A 54 9.48 8.44 -6.99
CA TYR A 54 10.74 8.69 -7.70
C TYR A 54 11.47 9.96 -7.24
N THR A 55 11.03 10.59 -6.18
CA THR A 55 11.65 11.77 -5.57
C THR A 55 12.38 11.43 -4.29
N SER A 56 13.13 12.38 -3.72
CA SER A 56 13.75 12.26 -2.39
C SER A 56 12.90 12.83 -1.24
N VAL A 57 11.78 13.48 -1.54
CA VAL A 57 10.89 14.03 -0.52
C VAL A 57 10.14 12.92 0.25
N ALA A 58 9.63 13.26 1.42
CA ALA A 58 8.82 12.34 2.20
C ALA A 58 7.57 11.92 1.41
N LEU A 59 7.25 10.64 1.46
CA LEU A 59 6.05 10.07 0.88
C LEU A 59 5.10 9.70 2.02
N PRO A 60 3.97 10.44 2.19
CA PRO A 60 3.00 10.15 3.24
C PRO A 60 2.42 8.74 3.12
N LEU A 61 1.90 8.22 4.22
CA LEU A 61 1.22 6.92 4.26
C LEU A 61 0.06 6.89 3.27
N HIS A 62 0.04 5.87 2.41
CA HIS A 62 -0.92 5.66 1.33
C HIS A 62 -1.07 4.19 0.97
N THR A 63 -2.12 3.86 0.23
CA THR A 63 -2.22 2.60 -0.52
C THR A 63 -1.90 2.85 -1.99
N ASP A 64 -1.26 1.89 -2.65
CA ASP A 64 -0.91 2.00 -4.06
C ASP A 64 -2.12 1.79 -4.96
N LEU A 65 -2.17 2.61 -6.03
CA LEU A 65 -3.10 2.51 -7.16
C LEU A 65 -4.59 2.44 -6.75
N PRO A 66 -5.05 3.33 -5.85
CA PRO A 66 -6.47 3.38 -5.47
C PRO A 66 -7.37 3.80 -6.64
N ASN A 67 -6.79 4.37 -7.69
CA ASN A 67 -7.43 4.80 -8.94
C ASN A 67 -7.77 3.64 -9.89
N GLN A 68 -7.32 2.40 -9.60
CA GLN A 68 -7.71 1.22 -10.37
C GLN A 68 -9.02 0.63 -9.87
N GLU A 69 -9.81 0.03 -10.79
CA GLU A 69 -11.08 -0.66 -10.46
C GLU A 69 -10.85 -1.67 -9.32
N VAL A 70 -9.82 -2.48 -9.44
CA VAL A 70 -9.33 -3.38 -8.40
C VAL A 70 -7.88 -3.00 -8.10
N PRO A 71 -7.55 -2.46 -6.93
CA PRO A 71 -6.16 -2.17 -6.57
C PRO A 71 -5.33 -3.45 -6.46
N PRO A 72 -4.00 -3.38 -6.59
CA PRO A 72 -3.12 -4.52 -6.32
C PRO A 72 -3.36 -5.12 -4.94
N GLY A 73 -3.22 -6.44 -4.84
CA GLY A 73 -3.39 -7.16 -3.58
C GLY A 73 -2.17 -7.02 -2.68
N TYR A 74 -1.16 -7.84 -2.91
CA TYR A 74 0.08 -7.83 -2.14
C TYR A 74 1.19 -7.14 -2.91
N GLN A 75 1.92 -6.28 -2.21
CA GLN A 75 3.11 -5.60 -2.73
C GLN A 75 4.36 -6.24 -2.16
N PHE A 76 5.35 -6.40 -3.00
CA PHE A 76 6.68 -6.89 -2.70
C PHE A 76 7.66 -5.75 -2.99
N LEU A 77 8.38 -5.28 -1.99
CA LEU A 77 9.42 -4.26 -2.13
C LEU A 77 10.75 -4.82 -1.64
N HIS A 78 11.59 -5.23 -2.58
CA HIS A 78 12.93 -5.73 -2.34
C HIS A 78 13.93 -4.59 -2.30
N CYS A 79 14.68 -4.49 -1.24
CA CYS A 79 15.75 -3.51 -1.07
C CYS A 79 17.04 -4.02 -1.71
N LEU A 80 17.49 -3.32 -2.75
CA LEU A 80 18.77 -3.58 -3.43
C LEU A 80 19.89 -2.73 -2.85
N ALA A 81 19.57 -1.49 -2.45
CA ALA A 81 20.48 -0.58 -1.77
C ALA A 81 19.68 0.43 -0.93
N ASN A 82 20.17 0.82 0.24
CA ASN A 82 19.57 1.86 1.08
C ASN A 82 20.62 2.53 1.97
N GLU A 83 21.61 3.14 1.31
CA GLU A 83 22.79 3.75 1.94
C GLU A 83 22.52 5.22 2.32
N ALA A 84 21.58 5.87 1.62
CA ALA A 84 21.26 7.28 1.84
C ALA A 84 20.86 7.57 3.29
N THR A 85 21.22 8.75 3.79
CA THR A 85 20.74 9.26 5.07
C THR A 85 19.24 9.54 5.01
N GLY A 86 18.48 9.02 5.96
CA GLY A 86 17.00 9.02 5.94
C GLY A 86 16.42 7.84 5.16
N GLY A 87 15.29 8.03 4.48
CA GLY A 87 14.67 7.05 3.60
C GLY A 87 14.08 5.82 4.28
N ALA A 88 13.84 5.86 5.58
CA ALA A 88 13.16 4.80 6.30
C ALA A 88 11.75 4.59 5.75
N SER A 89 11.34 3.35 5.56
CA SER A 89 9.99 2.98 5.16
C SER A 89 9.04 3.08 6.35
N LEU A 90 7.85 3.60 6.09
CA LEU A 90 6.78 3.78 7.06
C LEU A 90 5.65 2.83 6.71
N PHE A 91 5.04 2.23 7.73
CA PHE A 91 3.87 1.36 7.58
C PHE A 91 2.86 1.65 8.68
N ALA A 92 1.56 1.45 8.37
CA ALA A 92 0.49 1.51 9.36
C ALA A 92 -0.65 0.58 8.96
N ASP A 93 -1.30 -0.06 9.95
CA ASP A 93 -2.46 -0.92 9.71
C ASP A 93 -3.72 -0.07 9.51
N GLY A 94 -4.16 0.05 8.27
CA GLY A 94 -5.35 0.81 7.91
C GLY A 94 -6.65 0.21 8.47
N PHE A 95 -6.69 -1.10 8.72
CA PHE A 95 -7.86 -1.73 9.34
C PHE A 95 -7.98 -1.33 10.81
N ALA A 96 -6.88 -1.36 11.57
CA ALA A 96 -6.86 -0.90 12.95
C ALA A 96 -7.27 0.58 13.06
N MET A 97 -6.75 1.44 12.16
CA MET A 97 -7.16 2.84 12.10
C MET A 97 -8.66 3.02 11.80
N ALA A 98 -9.22 2.19 10.91
CA ALA A 98 -10.63 2.24 10.56
C ALA A 98 -11.52 1.75 11.72
N ASP A 99 -11.13 0.69 12.42
CA ASP A 99 -11.88 0.17 13.55
C ASP A 99 -11.86 1.14 14.75
N ASP A 100 -10.72 1.78 15.01
CA ASP A 100 -10.65 2.85 16.01
C ASP A 100 -11.48 4.07 15.61
N LEU A 101 -11.52 4.44 14.32
CA LEU A 101 -12.40 5.50 13.85
C LEU A 101 -13.87 5.12 14.02
N ARG A 102 -14.23 3.86 13.75
CA ARG A 102 -15.60 3.35 13.98
C ARG A 102 -16.03 3.50 15.42
N ALA A 103 -15.11 3.26 16.36
CA ALA A 103 -15.39 3.36 17.78
C ALA A 103 -15.43 4.82 18.29
N GLU A 104 -14.56 5.68 17.79
CA GLU A 104 -14.40 7.07 18.25
C GLU A 104 -15.38 8.03 17.56
N ASP A 105 -15.64 7.84 16.24
CA ASP A 105 -16.52 8.67 15.41
C ASP A 105 -17.27 7.80 14.38
N PRO A 106 -18.36 7.13 14.80
CA PRO A 106 -19.14 6.25 13.91
C PRO A 106 -19.72 6.96 12.68
N GLU A 107 -20.01 8.26 12.78
CA GLU A 107 -20.54 9.04 11.65
C GLU A 107 -19.46 9.26 10.60
N ALA A 108 -18.25 9.65 10.99
CA ALA A 108 -17.13 9.77 10.09
C ALA A 108 -16.80 8.43 9.42
N PHE A 109 -16.76 7.33 10.18
CA PHE A 109 -16.57 5.99 9.66
C PHE A 109 -17.63 5.63 8.60
N TYR A 110 -18.91 5.88 8.92
CA TYR A 110 -20.02 5.61 7.99
C TYR A 110 -19.88 6.39 6.69
N LEU A 111 -19.54 7.68 6.75
CA LEU A 111 -19.31 8.50 5.56
C LEU A 111 -18.19 7.95 4.68
N LEU A 112 -17.08 7.53 5.28
CA LEU A 112 -15.95 6.95 4.54
C LEU A 112 -16.26 5.58 3.93
N CYS A 113 -17.27 4.87 4.44
CA CYS A 113 -17.77 3.61 3.87
C CYS A 113 -18.80 3.82 2.76
N LYS A 114 -19.61 4.89 2.80
CA LYS A 114 -20.78 5.05 1.92
C LYS A 114 -20.57 6.04 0.80
N VAL A 115 -19.75 7.04 1.00
CA VAL A 115 -19.53 8.08 0.00
C VAL A 115 -18.29 7.75 -0.81
N SER A 116 -18.48 7.56 -2.11
CA SER A 116 -17.38 7.38 -3.05
C SER A 116 -16.76 8.71 -3.43
N ILE A 117 -15.44 8.73 -3.57
CA ILE A 117 -14.66 9.86 -4.07
C ILE A 117 -13.89 9.47 -5.31
N PRO A 118 -13.53 10.42 -6.18
CA PRO A 118 -12.69 10.13 -7.32
C PRO A 118 -11.24 9.88 -6.87
N PHE A 119 -10.66 8.78 -7.34
CA PHE A 119 -9.21 8.56 -7.35
C PHE A 119 -8.76 8.57 -8.80
N ARG A 120 -7.77 9.39 -9.15
CA ARG A 120 -7.31 9.56 -10.52
C ARG A 120 -5.79 9.63 -10.58
N PHE A 121 -5.23 8.89 -11.52
CA PHE A 121 -3.86 9.05 -12.01
C PHE A 121 -3.92 9.41 -13.48
N HIS A 122 -3.19 10.43 -13.90
CA HIS A 122 -3.05 10.77 -15.31
C HIS A 122 -1.64 11.26 -15.60
N ASP A 123 -1.12 10.82 -16.72
CA ASP A 123 0.10 11.31 -17.37
C ASP A 123 -0.11 11.31 -18.90
N GLU A 124 0.96 11.33 -19.68
CA GLU A 124 0.87 11.34 -21.15
C GLU A 124 0.32 10.03 -21.73
N ASP A 125 0.55 8.90 -21.04
CA ASP A 125 0.22 7.56 -21.53
C ASP A 125 -1.02 6.95 -20.85
N ALA A 126 -1.48 7.50 -19.73
CA ALA A 126 -2.56 6.90 -18.94
C ALA A 126 -3.44 7.95 -18.24
N ASP A 127 -4.75 7.75 -18.29
CA ASP A 127 -5.75 8.48 -17.49
C ASP A 127 -6.71 7.46 -16.88
N ILE A 128 -6.42 7.07 -15.64
CA ILE A 128 -7.13 6.00 -14.93
C ILE A 128 -7.83 6.60 -13.73
N GLN A 129 -9.16 6.51 -13.72
CA GLN A 129 -10.00 7.08 -12.67
C GLN A 129 -11.06 6.08 -12.22
N VAL A 130 -11.37 6.10 -10.93
CA VAL A 130 -12.49 5.35 -10.33
C VAL A 130 -13.10 6.15 -9.18
N HIS A 131 -14.41 5.99 -8.98
CA HIS A 131 -15.11 6.48 -7.78
C HIS A 131 -15.29 5.32 -6.82
N LYS A 132 -14.68 5.37 -5.65
CA LYS A 132 -14.77 4.33 -4.61
C LYS A 132 -14.74 4.95 -3.22
N PRO A 133 -15.31 4.29 -2.21
CA PRO A 133 -15.17 4.72 -0.82
C PRO A 133 -13.73 4.51 -0.32
N VAL A 134 -13.35 5.22 0.73
CA VAL A 134 -12.07 5.04 1.41
C VAL A 134 -12.03 3.71 2.16
N ILE A 135 -13.14 3.30 2.77
CA ILE A 135 -13.28 2.07 3.54
C ILE A 135 -14.31 1.16 2.87
N THR A 136 -13.94 -0.08 2.58
CA THR A 136 -14.88 -1.10 2.07
C THR A 136 -15.10 -2.15 3.15
N LEU A 137 -16.38 -2.50 3.36
CA LEU A 137 -16.80 -3.52 4.32
C LEU A 137 -17.13 -4.83 3.62
N GLY A 138 -16.88 -5.94 4.29
CA GLY A 138 -17.37 -7.27 3.94
C GLY A 138 -18.80 -7.49 4.41
N ASP A 139 -19.32 -8.68 4.12
CA ASP A 139 -20.72 -9.05 4.39
C ASP A 139 -21.06 -9.09 5.90
N ALA A 140 -20.07 -9.39 6.75
CA ALA A 140 -20.22 -9.36 8.20
C ALA A 140 -19.93 -7.99 8.82
N GLY A 141 -19.67 -6.97 7.99
CA GLY A 141 -19.35 -5.60 8.43
C GLY A 141 -17.89 -5.38 8.84
N GLU A 142 -17.02 -6.35 8.61
CA GLU A 142 -15.58 -6.23 8.80
C GLU A 142 -14.95 -5.36 7.72
N VAL A 143 -13.86 -4.65 8.06
CA VAL A 143 -13.09 -3.88 7.08
C VAL A 143 -12.31 -4.86 6.18
N ILE A 144 -12.50 -4.78 4.87
CA ILE A 144 -11.83 -5.65 3.89
C ILE A 144 -10.89 -4.93 2.94
N GLU A 145 -11.03 -3.59 2.82
CA GLU A 145 -10.17 -2.79 1.96
C GLU A 145 -10.12 -1.34 2.45
N ILE A 146 -8.92 -0.78 2.42
CA ILE A 146 -8.67 0.66 2.54
C ILE A 146 -8.15 1.18 1.20
N ARG A 147 -8.73 2.27 0.72
CA ARG A 147 -8.23 3.08 -0.40
C ARG A 147 -7.90 4.47 0.11
N TYR A 148 -6.64 4.73 0.34
CA TYR A 148 -6.21 6.02 0.85
C TYR A 148 -4.91 6.47 0.19
N ASN A 149 -5.00 7.55 -0.56
CA ASN A 149 -3.85 8.22 -1.16
C ASN A 149 -4.23 9.68 -1.43
N ALA A 150 -3.73 10.59 -0.61
CA ALA A 150 -4.07 12.01 -0.69
C ALA A 150 -3.59 12.69 -1.98
N HIS A 151 -2.60 12.11 -2.69
CA HIS A 151 -2.09 12.64 -3.96
C HIS A 151 -2.93 12.20 -5.16
N LEU A 152 -3.61 11.06 -5.06
CA LEU A 152 -4.46 10.51 -6.11
C LEU A 152 -5.95 10.73 -5.84
N ALA A 153 -6.33 11.19 -4.65
CA ALA A 153 -7.68 11.67 -4.39
C ALA A 153 -7.94 12.92 -5.24
N GLY A 154 -8.93 12.84 -6.12
CA GLY A 154 -9.35 13.95 -6.95
C GLY A 154 -10.16 14.99 -6.18
N ILE A 155 -10.65 16.00 -6.89
CA ILE A 155 -11.59 16.98 -6.33
C ILE A 155 -12.87 16.25 -5.96
N PHE A 156 -13.34 16.41 -4.73
CA PHE A 156 -14.56 15.77 -4.26
C PHE A 156 -15.76 16.36 -4.99
N ASP A 157 -16.53 15.48 -5.62
CA ASP A 157 -17.65 15.79 -6.51
C ASP A 157 -19.02 15.33 -5.95
N MET A 158 -19.06 15.05 -4.65
CA MET A 158 -20.29 14.68 -3.94
C MET A 158 -21.26 15.86 -3.76
N ASN A 159 -22.50 15.56 -3.33
CA ASN A 159 -23.46 16.59 -2.94
C ASN A 159 -22.85 17.55 -1.92
N TYR A 160 -22.98 18.87 -2.19
CA TYR A 160 -22.40 19.91 -1.36
C TYR A 160 -22.94 19.91 0.09
N GLU A 161 -24.14 19.39 0.33
CA GLU A 161 -24.72 19.28 1.68
C GLU A 161 -23.95 18.32 2.60
N ILE A 162 -23.40 17.24 2.05
CA ILE A 162 -22.60 16.27 2.80
C ILE A 162 -21.10 16.58 2.77
N MET A 163 -20.68 17.42 1.86
CA MET A 163 -19.25 17.70 1.60
C MET A 163 -18.49 18.17 2.85
N PRO A 164 -19.00 19.13 3.69
CA PRO A 164 -18.29 19.52 4.91
C PRO A 164 -18.10 18.37 5.89
N SER A 165 -19.14 17.55 6.11
CA SER A 165 -19.06 16.37 6.99
C SER A 165 -18.09 15.34 6.44
N TYR A 166 -18.08 15.12 5.10
CA TYR A 166 -17.14 14.21 4.48
C TYR A 166 -15.69 14.68 4.60
N TYR A 167 -15.41 15.98 4.40
CA TYR A 167 -14.07 16.54 4.63
C TYR A 167 -13.61 16.34 6.07
N ASN A 168 -14.48 16.50 7.04
CA ASN A 168 -14.17 16.23 8.46
C ASN A 168 -13.85 14.75 8.68
N ALA A 169 -14.64 13.83 8.11
CA ALA A 169 -14.40 12.40 8.18
C ALA A 169 -13.06 12.01 7.53
N TYR A 170 -12.78 12.54 6.35
CA TYR A 170 -11.52 12.29 5.65
C TYR A 170 -10.31 12.81 6.45
N ARG A 171 -10.44 14.00 7.06
CA ARG A 171 -9.40 14.56 7.93
C ARG A 171 -9.23 13.77 9.23
N ALA A 172 -10.29 13.22 9.80
CA ALA A 172 -10.21 12.35 10.97
C ALA A 172 -9.40 11.08 10.66
N TYR A 173 -9.63 10.43 9.52
CA TYR A 173 -8.82 9.30 9.07
C TYR A 173 -7.37 9.72 8.76
N MET A 174 -7.18 10.85 8.10
CA MET A 174 -5.84 11.42 7.83
C MET A 174 -5.06 11.70 9.13
N ALA A 175 -5.73 12.16 10.18
CA ALA A 175 -5.09 12.38 11.48
C ALA A 175 -4.54 11.07 12.06
N LYS A 176 -5.27 9.95 11.92
CA LYS A 176 -4.78 8.63 12.33
C LYS A 176 -3.54 8.18 11.56
N THR A 177 -3.41 8.51 10.27
CA THR A 177 -2.17 8.21 9.52
C THR A 177 -0.93 8.94 10.03
N ARG A 178 -1.11 9.98 10.85
CA ARG A 178 -0.04 10.76 11.47
C ARG A 178 0.17 10.45 12.94
N ASP A 179 -0.68 9.62 13.52
CA ASP A 179 -0.58 9.20 14.92
C ASP A 179 0.47 8.09 15.06
N PRO A 180 1.52 8.31 15.87
CA PRO A 180 2.62 7.33 16.03
C PRO A 180 2.15 5.99 16.62
N ARG A 181 0.97 5.90 17.24
CA ARG A 181 0.40 4.65 17.76
C ARG A 181 0.21 3.59 16.67
N TYR A 182 -0.05 4.01 15.42
CA TYR A 182 -0.26 3.10 14.27
C TYR A 182 1.01 2.89 13.45
N GLY A 183 2.05 3.70 13.69
CA GLY A 183 3.23 3.78 12.86
C GLY A 183 4.27 2.69 13.17
N LEU A 184 4.73 2.00 12.13
CA LEU A 184 5.94 1.17 12.15
C LEU A 184 6.96 1.81 11.20
N THR A 185 8.18 2.06 11.70
CA THR A 185 9.27 2.62 10.89
C THR A 185 10.39 1.60 10.76
N LEU A 186 10.78 1.28 9.53
CA LEU A 186 11.82 0.32 9.21
C LEU A 186 12.80 0.90 8.20
N LYS A 187 14.10 0.77 8.44
CA LYS A 187 15.11 1.04 7.43
C LYS A 187 15.55 -0.30 6.84
N LEU A 188 14.97 -0.68 5.69
CA LEU A 188 15.32 -1.89 4.98
C LEU A 188 16.78 -1.86 4.56
N LYS A 189 17.45 -3.00 4.67
CA LYS A 189 18.84 -3.23 4.24
C LYS A 189 18.86 -3.97 2.90
N ALA A 190 19.96 -3.88 2.18
CA ALA A 190 20.15 -4.69 0.98
C ALA A 190 19.95 -6.19 1.30
N GLY A 191 19.20 -6.88 0.45
CA GLY A 191 18.80 -8.29 0.66
C GLY A 191 17.59 -8.50 1.56
N GLU A 192 16.95 -7.44 2.06
CA GLU A 192 15.65 -7.50 2.75
C GLU A 192 14.51 -7.14 1.80
N MET A 193 13.39 -7.82 1.93
CA MET A 193 12.16 -7.53 1.19
C MET A 193 10.98 -7.44 2.14
N VAL A 194 10.22 -6.36 2.07
CA VAL A 194 8.93 -6.29 2.74
C VAL A 194 7.83 -6.78 1.81
N VAL A 195 6.93 -7.61 2.35
CA VAL A 195 5.72 -8.09 1.68
C VAL A 195 4.53 -7.66 2.51
N PHE A 196 3.58 -6.96 1.91
CA PHE A 196 2.41 -6.47 2.64
C PHE A 196 1.15 -6.44 1.79
N ASP A 197 0.01 -6.53 2.48
CA ASP A 197 -1.31 -6.37 1.87
C ASP A 197 -1.57 -4.89 1.59
N ASN A 198 -1.45 -4.47 0.34
CA ASN A 198 -1.64 -3.09 -0.10
C ASN A 198 -3.06 -2.58 0.12
N ARG A 199 -4.04 -3.47 0.30
CA ARG A 199 -5.44 -3.10 0.56
C ARG A 199 -5.76 -3.02 2.06
N ARG A 200 -4.74 -3.21 2.94
CA ARG A 200 -4.81 -3.11 4.39
C ARG A 200 -3.73 -2.18 4.95
N ILE A 201 -2.47 -2.41 4.55
CA ILE A 201 -1.32 -1.69 5.09
C ILE A 201 -1.05 -0.44 4.27
N LEU A 202 -1.16 0.72 4.90
CA LEU A 202 -0.65 1.95 4.34
C LEU A 202 0.86 1.96 4.47
N HIS A 203 1.52 2.44 3.42
CA HIS A 203 2.97 2.54 3.41
C HIS A 203 3.43 3.93 2.94
N GLY A 204 4.65 4.27 3.28
CA GLY A 204 5.25 5.54 2.95
C GLY A 204 6.75 5.53 3.18
N ARG A 205 7.35 6.70 3.16
CA ARG A 205 8.79 6.84 3.32
C ARG A 205 9.13 8.20 3.89
N ASN A 206 10.09 8.25 4.82
CA ASN A 206 10.72 9.49 5.20
C ASN A 206 11.54 10.07 4.04
N SER A 207 11.74 11.38 4.03
CA SER A 207 12.70 12.02 3.10
C SER A 207 14.10 11.43 3.28
N PHE A 208 14.90 11.51 2.23
CA PHE A 208 16.30 11.11 2.27
C PHE A 208 17.16 12.08 1.48
N ASP A 209 18.44 12.09 1.79
CA ASP A 209 19.43 12.89 1.07
C ASP A 209 20.14 12.02 0.02
N PRO A 210 19.81 12.19 -1.28
CA PRO A 210 20.40 11.39 -2.35
C PRO A 210 21.90 11.65 -2.56
N SER A 211 22.46 12.72 -1.99
CA SER A 211 23.90 13.01 -2.06
C SER A 211 24.73 12.14 -1.10
N THR A 212 24.10 11.51 -0.10
CA THR A 212 24.77 10.74 0.95
C THR A 212 24.86 9.25 0.66
N GLY A 213 24.21 8.75 -0.40
CA GLY A 213 24.27 7.35 -0.79
C GLY A 213 23.13 6.94 -1.72
N PHE A 214 23.26 5.77 -2.29
CA PHE A 214 22.28 5.23 -3.23
C PHE A 214 21.10 4.55 -2.50
N ARG A 215 19.89 4.75 -3.03
CA ARG A 215 18.68 4.09 -2.56
C ARG A 215 17.93 3.49 -3.74
N HIS A 216 17.75 2.16 -3.71
CA HIS A 216 17.10 1.41 -4.76
C HIS A 216 16.24 0.30 -4.18
N LEU A 217 14.94 0.36 -4.39
CA LEU A 217 14.01 -0.72 -4.13
C LEU A 217 13.43 -1.20 -5.47
N HIS A 218 13.21 -2.49 -5.59
CA HIS A 218 12.56 -3.11 -6.73
C HIS A 218 11.25 -3.76 -6.30
N GLY A 219 10.14 -3.43 -6.97
CA GLY A 219 8.80 -3.81 -6.57
C GLY A 219 8.03 -4.59 -7.62
N CYS A 220 7.07 -5.38 -7.15
CA CYS A 220 6.04 -6.02 -7.95
C CYS A 220 4.80 -6.27 -7.10
N TYR A 221 3.71 -6.67 -7.77
CA TYR A 221 2.44 -6.97 -7.12
C TYR A 221 1.96 -8.38 -7.47
N VAL A 222 1.21 -8.99 -6.53
CA VAL A 222 0.43 -10.22 -6.72
C VAL A 222 -0.99 -9.96 -6.23
N ASP A 223 -2.00 -10.41 -6.97
CA ASP A 223 -3.39 -10.22 -6.56
C ASP A 223 -3.77 -11.06 -5.35
N ARG A 224 -4.73 -10.55 -4.53
CA ARG A 224 -5.20 -11.26 -3.32
C ARG A 224 -5.71 -12.68 -3.63
N GLY A 225 -6.39 -12.86 -4.77
CA GLY A 225 -6.87 -14.17 -5.20
C GLY A 225 -5.74 -15.19 -5.36
N GLU A 226 -4.65 -14.80 -6.01
CA GLU A 226 -3.45 -15.63 -6.19
C GLU A 226 -2.81 -16.00 -4.84
N PHE A 227 -2.61 -14.98 -4.00
CA PHE A 227 -1.99 -15.17 -2.68
C PHE A 227 -2.83 -16.11 -1.79
N THR A 228 -4.13 -15.88 -1.68
CA THR A 228 -5.01 -16.71 -0.85
C THR A 228 -5.19 -18.12 -1.42
N SER A 229 -5.17 -18.26 -2.75
CA SER A 229 -5.15 -19.58 -3.41
C SER A 229 -3.91 -20.38 -3.01
N ARG A 230 -2.72 -19.76 -3.12
CA ARG A 230 -1.45 -20.39 -2.73
C ARG A 230 -1.43 -20.77 -1.26
N LEU A 231 -1.91 -19.87 -0.39
CA LEU A 231 -1.98 -20.14 1.05
C LEU A 231 -2.83 -21.38 1.37
N ARG A 232 -4.02 -21.49 0.74
CA ARG A 232 -4.90 -22.68 0.91
C ARG A 232 -4.25 -23.96 0.39
N LEU A 233 -3.55 -23.91 -0.74
CA LEU A 233 -2.85 -25.08 -1.29
C LEU A 233 -1.73 -25.56 -0.36
N LEU A 234 -0.93 -24.62 0.18
CA LEU A 234 0.14 -24.96 1.13
C LEU A 234 -0.42 -25.54 2.43
N ALA A 235 -1.52 -25.00 2.95
CA ALA A 235 -2.18 -25.54 4.15
C ALA A 235 -2.62 -26.99 3.96
N ARG A 236 -3.16 -27.35 2.80
CA ARG A 236 -3.53 -28.77 2.48
C ARG A 236 -2.31 -29.68 2.46
N THR A 237 -1.17 -29.20 1.93
CA THR A 237 0.06 -30.01 1.84
C THR A 237 0.67 -30.28 3.21
N VAL A 238 0.53 -29.37 4.15
CA VAL A 238 1.01 -29.55 5.55
C VAL A 238 0.13 -30.56 6.28
N ASN A 239 -1.19 -30.45 6.16
CA ASN A 239 -2.16 -31.36 6.81
C ASN A 239 -2.11 -32.80 6.28
N ILE A 240 -1.57 -33.05 5.09
CA ILE A 240 -1.38 -34.41 4.54
C ILE A 240 -0.11 -35.08 5.12
N LYS A 241 0.82 -34.29 5.68
CA LYS A 241 2.10 -34.78 6.25
C LYS A 241 2.08 -34.91 7.78
N SER A 242 1.00 -34.48 8.43
CA SER A 242 0.72 -34.65 9.85
C SER A 242 -0.22 -35.82 10.08
#